data_9322a02e1664f6228ba599a00d381f6d
#
_entry.id   9322a02e1664f6228ba599a00d381f6d
#
_cell.length_a   1.000
_cell.length_b   1.000
_cell.length_c   1.000
_cell.angle_alpha   90.00
_cell.angle_beta   90.00
_cell.angle_gamma   90.00
#
_symmetry.space_group_name_H-M   'P 1'
#
loop_
_entity.id
_entity.type
_entity.pdbx_description
1 polymer ?
#
loop_
_entity_poly.entity_id
_entity_poly.type
_entity_poly.pdbx_seq_one_letter_code
_entity_poly.pdbx_strand_id
1 'polypeptide(L)'
;MSIESELKKDGIQVVGTLDTLSVNSLAHSVSEKICKTFPEQNFIFHNLFIALSRIPMYIAQMPEGYAEANYFYKNSSIYFKEGTPTSELEKFAMHEFIHYLQEIKDKKGNLVRLGLCSFEDLKVQGIALNEGAVQLMASKALGQKQEIVKYYGISLPTNSPNYYPILCNLVSQMAYVVGEENLFDSTFYGTDLFKERFSDLCGFNALVKIQNSLDKIMKIEEKIIKLNQKLVSDNCEGMKAQKIANKITKLKDKLKDLYFITQDLIYTSYFNTQFSKITTTADIDSYRFRLYNYKNFIGITENYSNFNDYYINKMIDLDNKYESIMNSTAIAVVNTSKVAVFFRKLKAVLTAKVEINSK
;
A
#
# COMPACT_ATOMS: atom_id res chain seq x y z
N MET A 1 -7.56 20.47 27.41
CA MET A 1 -8.83 19.71 27.34
C MET A 1 -8.54 18.35 27.96
N SER A 2 -9.41 17.79 28.82
CA SER A 2 -9.15 16.45 29.38
C SER A 2 -9.36 15.37 28.32
N ILE A 3 -8.65 14.24 28.42
CA ILE A 3 -8.79 13.10 27.53
C ILE A 3 -10.24 12.62 27.48
N GLU A 4 -10.92 12.54 28.63
CA GLU A 4 -12.34 12.20 28.70
C GLU A 4 -13.24 13.14 27.89
N SER A 5 -12.92 14.43 27.84
CA SER A 5 -13.72 15.38 27.07
C SER A 5 -13.53 15.24 25.57
N GLU A 6 -12.36 14.75 25.14
CA GLU A 6 -12.09 14.45 23.73
C GLU A 6 -12.78 13.15 23.30
N LEU A 7 -12.64 12.10 24.10
CA LEU A 7 -13.35 10.84 23.86
C LEU A 7 -14.87 11.04 23.77
N LYS A 8 -15.44 11.84 24.67
CA LYS A 8 -16.88 12.18 24.62
C LYS A 8 -17.29 12.94 23.37
N LYS A 9 -16.42 13.78 22.80
CA LYS A 9 -16.71 14.46 21.51
C LYS A 9 -16.82 13.46 20.37
N ASP A 10 -16.02 12.39 20.42
CA ASP A 10 -16.05 11.31 19.45
C ASP A 10 -17.12 10.25 19.77
N GLY A 11 -17.91 10.48 20.85
CA GLY A 11 -18.99 9.60 21.28
C GLY A 11 -18.50 8.35 22.00
N ILE A 12 -17.24 8.30 22.43
CA ILE A 12 -16.64 7.16 23.13
C ILE A 12 -16.84 7.34 24.63
N GLN A 13 -17.50 6.37 25.28
CA GLN A 13 -17.72 6.34 26.72
C GLN A 13 -17.14 5.06 27.31
N VAL A 14 -16.14 5.18 28.18
CA VAL A 14 -15.56 4.02 28.88
C VAL A 14 -16.57 3.44 29.87
N VAL A 15 -16.78 2.12 29.79
CA VAL A 15 -17.68 1.36 30.65
C VAL A 15 -16.96 0.30 31.47
N GLY A 16 -15.72 -0.03 31.13
CA GLY A 16 -14.90 -1.00 31.84
C GLY A 16 -13.45 -1.00 31.43
N THR A 17 -12.66 -1.84 32.09
CA THR A 17 -11.25 -2.09 31.74
C THR A 17 -11.08 -3.56 31.41
N LEU A 18 -10.19 -3.89 30.49
CA LEU A 18 -9.80 -5.26 30.25
C LEU A 18 -8.96 -5.75 31.43
N ASP A 19 -9.22 -6.97 31.90
CA ASP A 19 -8.48 -7.55 33.03
C ASP A 19 -7.02 -7.85 32.65
N THR A 20 -6.14 -7.94 33.65
CA THR A 20 -4.69 -8.11 33.43
C THR A 20 -4.35 -9.42 32.71
N LEU A 21 -5.10 -10.49 32.90
CA LEU A 21 -4.85 -11.77 32.20
C LEU A 21 -5.17 -11.63 30.72
N SER A 22 -6.29 -11.02 30.40
CA SER A 22 -6.68 -10.73 29.00
C SER A 22 -5.67 -9.81 28.30
N VAL A 23 -5.23 -8.72 28.96
CA VAL A 23 -4.20 -7.82 28.45
C VAL A 23 -2.90 -8.58 28.16
N ASN A 24 -2.42 -9.38 29.12
CA ASN A 24 -1.17 -10.15 28.96
C ASN A 24 -1.30 -11.22 27.88
N SER A 25 -2.45 -11.88 27.77
CA SER A 25 -2.70 -12.88 26.73
C SER A 25 -2.66 -12.25 25.33
N LEU A 26 -3.33 -11.11 25.15
CA LEU A 26 -3.30 -10.35 23.90
C LEU A 26 -1.89 -9.87 23.56
N ALA A 27 -1.19 -9.25 24.52
CA ALA A 27 0.16 -8.75 24.31
C ALA A 27 1.14 -9.89 23.95
N HIS A 28 1.01 -11.06 24.59
CA HIS A 28 1.83 -12.24 24.29
C HIS A 28 1.60 -12.74 22.87
N SER A 29 0.33 -13.01 22.52
CA SER A 29 -0.03 -13.54 21.20
C SER A 29 0.35 -12.59 20.07
N VAL A 30 0.07 -11.29 20.23
CA VAL A 30 0.43 -10.27 19.23
C VAL A 30 1.95 -10.15 19.08
N SER A 31 2.70 -10.13 20.20
CA SER A 31 4.17 -10.07 20.15
C SER A 31 4.77 -11.27 19.43
N GLU A 32 4.28 -12.48 19.70
CA GLU A 32 4.73 -13.68 19.02
C GLU A 32 4.48 -13.62 17.52
N LYS A 33 3.28 -13.21 17.11
CA LYS A 33 2.89 -13.11 15.70
C LYS A 33 3.69 -12.02 14.97
N ILE A 34 3.91 -10.86 15.58
CA ILE A 34 4.72 -9.77 14.99
C ILE A 34 6.16 -10.25 14.80
N CYS A 35 6.80 -10.80 15.83
CA CYS A 35 8.19 -11.30 15.72
C CYS A 35 8.32 -12.39 14.65
N LYS A 36 7.35 -13.29 14.55
CA LYS A 36 7.34 -14.37 13.54
C LYS A 36 7.12 -13.86 12.13
N THR A 37 6.24 -12.88 11.95
CA THR A 37 5.82 -12.40 10.62
C THR A 37 6.78 -11.39 10.03
N PHE A 38 7.45 -10.61 10.90
CA PHE A 38 8.36 -9.55 10.51
C PHE A 38 9.75 -9.75 11.11
N PRO A 39 10.44 -10.87 10.78
CA PRO A 39 11.74 -11.20 11.38
C PRO A 39 12.81 -10.15 11.06
N GLU A 40 12.74 -9.51 9.90
CA GLU A 40 13.68 -8.48 9.46
C GLU A 40 13.64 -7.22 10.34
N GLN A 41 12.54 -7.02 11.08
CA GLN A 41 12.40 -5.88 12.00
C GLN A 41 13.18 -6.06 13.31
N ASN A 42 13.76 -7.25 13.54
CA ASN A 42 14.58 -7.57 14.71
C ASN A 42 13.92 -7.25 16.06
N PHE A 43 12.58 -7.34 16.14
CA PHE A 43 11.89 -7.19 17.42
C PHE A 43 12.31 -8.29 18.40
N ILE A 44 12.68 -7.87 19.62
CA ILE A 44 12.94 -8.80 20.72
C ILE A 44 11.60 -9.09 21.41
N PHE A 45 11.13 -10.33 21.35
CA PHE A 45 9.83 -10.75 21.91
C PHE A 45 9.58 -10.23 23.32
N HIS A 46 10.53 -10.42 24.23
CA HIS A 46 10.40 -10.00 25.62
C HIS A 46 10.15 -8.48 25.76
N ASN A 47 10.90 -7.67 25.00
CA ASN A 47 10.76 -6.22 25.04
C ASN A 47 9.40 -5.78 24.46
N LEU A 48 9.00 -6.41 23.36
CA LEU A 48 7.72 -6.15 22.70
C LEU A 48 6.55 -6.53 23.61
N PHE A 49 6.59 -7.73 24.21
CA PHE A 49 5.59 -8.18 25.18
C PHE A 49 5.44 -7.22 26.36
N ILE A 50 6.57 -6.79 26.99
CA ILE A 50 6.52 -5.85 28.10
C ILE A 50 5.92 -4.50 27.64
N ALA A 51 6.30 -4.01 26.46
CA ALA A 51 5.75 -2.74 25.95
C ALA A 51 4.25 -2.84 25.73
N LEU A 52 3.76 -3.90 25.07
CA LEU A 52 2.35 -4.08 24.77
C LEU A 52 1.50 -4.38 26.00
N SER A 53 2.01 -5.15 26.96
CA SER A 53 1.30 -5.47 28.20
C SER A 53 1.07 -4.25 29.13
N ARG A 54 1.78 -3.16 28.90
CA ARG A 54 1.63 -1.91 29.66
C ARG A 54 0.61 -0.96 29.06
N ILE A 55 0.10 -1.22 27.86
CA ILE A 55 -0.89 -0.36 27.23
C ILE A 55 -2.24 -0.52 27.96
N PRO A 56 -2.83 0.58 28.46
CA PRO A 56 -4.16 0.51 29.05
C PRO A 56 -5.19 0.11 28.00
N MET A 57 -6.03 -0.86 28.34
CA MET A 57 -7.08 -1.36 27.45
C MET A 57 -8.43 -1.23 28.15
N TYR A 58 -9.38 -0.61 27.46
CA TYR A 58 -10.68 -0.28 27.97
C TYR A 58 -11.79 -0.91 27.13
N ILE A 59 -12.91 -1.18 27.77
CA ILE A 59 -14.18 -1.48 27.10
C ILE A 59 -14.98 -0.18 27.07
N ALA A 60 -15.49 0.19 25.88
CA ALA A 60 -16.18 1.45 25.70
C ALA A 60 -17.44 1.29 24.85
N GLN A 61 -18.47 2.05 25.19
CA GLN A 61 -19.55 2.31 24.26
C GLN A 61 -19.03 3.23 23.16
N MET A 62 -19.22 2.83 21.92
CA MET A 62 -18.81 3.56 20.75
C MET A 62 -20.03 3.79 19.85
N PRO A 63 -20.03 4.88 19.06
CA PRO A 63 -21.10 5.12 18.10
C PRO A 63 -21.27 3.92 17.15
N GLU A 64 -22.49 3.69 16.71
CA GLU A 64 -22.76 2.67 15.71
C GLU A 64 -21.93 2.94 14.45
N GLY A 65 -21.24 1.88 13.92
CA GLY A 65 -20.33 1.95 12.78
C GLY A 65 -18.96 2.56 13.05
N TYR A 66 -18.65 2.78 14.30
CA TYR A 66 -17.25 2.92 14.72
C TYR A 66 -16.54 1.55 14.58
N ALA A 67 -15.21 1.57 14.44
CA ALA A 67 -14.42 0.34 14.46
C ALA A 67 -14.62 -0.39 15.82
N GLU A 68 -14.43 -1.71 15.83
CA GLU A 68 -14.54 -2.54 17.04
C GLU A 68 -13.41 -2.30 18.04
N ALA A 69 -12.31 -1.65 17.61
CA ALA A 69 -11.26 -1.12 18.48
C ALA A 69 -10.77 0.23 17.96
N ASN A 70 -10.13 0.99 18.81
CA ASN A 70 -9.51 2.26 18.46
C ASN A 70 -8.31 2.54 19.36
N TYR A 71 -7.16 2.82 18.76
CA TYR A 71 -5.98 3.30 19.47
C TYR A 71 -6.01 4.83 19.57
N PHE A 72 -5.98 5.33 20.79
CA PHE A 72 -5.96 6.77 21.06
C PHE A 72 -4.56 7.21 21.46
N TYR A 73 -3.83 7.80 20.52
CA TYR A 73 -2.41 8.15 20.66
C TYR A 73 -2.11 9.15 21.80
N LYS A 74 -3.06 10.00 22.19
CA LYS A 74 -2.84 11.02 23.21
C LYS A 74 -2.61 10.45 24.61
N ASN A 75 -3.16 9.29 24.91
CA ASN A 75 -2.93 8.57 26.16
C ASN A 75 -2.38 7.17 25.96
N SER A 76 -2.01 6.82 24.72
CA SER A 76 -1.46 5.50 24.34
C SER A 76 -2.34 4.34 24.85
N SER A 77 -3.65 4.44 24.67
CA SER A 77 -4.62 3.43 25.14
C SER A 77 -5.44 2.85 24.01
N ILE A 78 -5.88 1.61 24.19
CA ILE A 78 -6.77 0.92 23.24
C ILE A 78 -8.16 0.84 23.85
N TYR A 79 -9.16 1.16 23.05
CA TYR A 79 -10.58 1.10 23.42
C TYR A 79 -11.26 0.05 22.55
N PHE A 80 -11.79 -1.00 23.17
CA PHE A 80 -12.59 -2.02 22.50
C PHE A 80 -14.07 -1.69 22.68
N LYS A 81 -14.83 -1.89 21.63
CA LYS A 81 -16.28 -1.68 21.64
C LYS A 81 -16.95 -2.68 22.58
N GLU A 82 -17.88 -2.19 23.39
CA GLU A 82 -18.68 -3.03 24.26
C GLU A 82 -19.42 -4.13 23.47
N GLY A 83 -19.38 -5.37 23.97
CA GLY A 83 -19.97 -6.52 23.29
C GLY A 83 -19.07 -7.20 22.26
N THR A 84 -17.84 -6.71 22.01
CA THR A 84 -16.88 -7.41 21.16
C THR A 84 -16.51 -8.77 21.78
N PRO A 85 -16.69 -9.90 21.06
CA PRO A 85 -16.37 -11.22 21.59
C PRO A 85 -14.87 -11.32 21.96
N THR A 86 -14.58 -11.93 23.11
CA THR A 86 -13.19 -12.11 23.58
C THR A 86 -12.32 -12.84 22.55
N SER A 87 -12.91 -13.79 21.79
CA SER A 87 -12.22 -14.51 20.71
C SER A 87 -11.82 -13.64 19.53
N GLU A 88 -12.39 -12.45 19.38
CA GLU A 88 -12.09 -11.53 18.29
C GLU A 88 -11.19 -10.37 18.72
N LEU A 89 -10.96 -10.17 20.03
CA LEU A 89 -10.15 -9.06 20.54
C LEU A 89 -8.75 -9.02 19.92
N GLU A 90 -8.13 -10.17 19.72
CA GLU A 90 -6.79 -10.26 19.12
C GLU A 90 -6.75 -9.69 17.71
N LYS A 91 -7.77 -9.94 16.91
CA LYS A 91 -7.88 -9.46 15.54
C LYS A 91 -7.87 -7.94 15.48
N PHE A 92 -8.60 -7.29 16.39
CA PHE A 92 -8.65 -5.84 16.48
C PHE A 92 -7.40 -5.28 17.17
N ALA A 93 -6.94 -5.93 18.25
CA ALA A 93 -5.75 -5.54 18.97
C ALA A 93 -4.49 -5.50 18.06
N MET A 94 -4.36 -6.44 17.12
CA MET A 94 -3.22 -6.49 16.20
C MET A 94 -3.06 -5.19 15.42
N HIS A 95 -4.14 -4.65 14.87
CA HIS A 95 -4.15 -3.37 14.16
C HIS A 95 -3.74 -2.22 15.08
N GLU A 96 -4.36 -2.12 16.24
CA GLU A 96 -4.12 -1.04 17.21
C GLU A 96 -2.72 -1.10 17.83
N PHE A 97 -2.17 -2.28 18.03
CA PHE A 97 -0.79 -2.43 18.49
C PHE A 97 0.24 -2.00 17.44
N ILE A 98 -0.04 -2.23 16.15
CA ILE A 98 0.83 -1.71 15.08
C ILE A 98 0.80 -0.17 15.10
N HIS A 99 -0.37 0.46 15.33
CA HIS A 99 -0.45 1.92 15.52
C HIS A 99 0.40 2.42 16.69
N TYR A 100 0.39 1.69 17.82
CA TYR A 100 1.26 2.01 18.94
C TYR A 100 2.74 1.91 18.59
N LEU A 101 3.15 0.84 17.89
CA LEU A 101 4.55 0.60 17.55
C LEU A 101 5.13 1.63 16.57
N GLN A 102 4.30 2.21 15.74
CA GLN A 102 4.72 3.19 14.73
C GLN A 102 4.81 4.64 15.24
N GLU A 103 4.47 4.88 16.53
CA GLU A 103 4.52 6.23 17.11
C GLU A 103 5.96 6.70 17.32
N ILE A 104 6.24 7.90 16.82
CA ILE A 104 7.44 8.66 17.19
C ILE A 104 7.02 9.89 17.98
N LYS A 105 7.48 9.99 19.21
CA LYS A 105 7.21 11.09 20.11
C LYS A 105 8.49 11.91 20.38
N ASP A 106 8.32 13.21 20.55
CA ASP A 106 9.41 14.08 20.98
C ASP A 106 9.73 13.89 22.49
N LYS A 107 10.77 14.58 22.97
CA LYS A 107 11.18 14.51 24.39
C LYS A 107 10.09 15.00 25.35
N LYS A 108 9.06 15.70 24.88
CA LYS A 108 7.94 16.20 25.68
C LYS A 108 6.72 15.27 25.57
N GLY A 109 6.81 14.16 24.83
CA GLY A 109 5.73 13.20 24.62
C GLY A 109 4.72 13.62 23.54
N ASN A 110 4.99 14.67 22.75
CA ASN A 110 4.13 15.03 21.65
C ASN A 110 4.37 14.08 20.46
N LEU A 111 3.29 13.67 19.79
CA LEU A 111 3.38 12.88 18.58
C LEU A 111 4.02 13.70 17.47
N VAL A 112 5.15 13.24 16.97
CA VAL A 112 5.89 13.85 15.85
C VAL A 112 5.55 13.13 14.54
N ARG A 113 5.36 11.81 14.62
CA ARG A 113 5.07 10.98 13.43
C ARG A 113 4.27 9.75 13.83
N LEU A 114 3.45 9.28 12.89
CA LEU A 114 2.69 8.05 13.01
C LEU A 114 2.86 7.25 11.71
N GLY A 115 3.81 6.32 11.70
CA GLY A 115 4.12 5.49 10.55
C GLY A 115 4.36 6.30 9.27
N LEU A 116 3.52 6.08 8.26
CA LEU A 116 3.58 6.76 6.96
C LEU A 116 2.90 8.14 6.95
N CYS A 117 2.23 8.56 8.05
CA CYS A 117 1.65 9.90 8.12
C CYS A 117 2.71 10.96 8.31
N SER A 118 2.54 12.11 7.66
CA SER A 118 3.29 13.33 7.93
C SER A 118 2.37 14.38 8.55
N PHE A 119 2.94 15.18 9.46
CA PHE A 119 2.27 16.26 10.15
C PHE A 119 2.90 17.58 9.70
N GLU A 120 2.32 18.20 8.67
CA GLU A 120 2.80 19.47 8.12
C GLU A 120 1.69 20.53 8.24
N ASP A 121 2.03 21.72 8.69
CA ASP A 121 1.13 22.88 8.78
C ASP A 121 -0.23 22.57 9.45
N LEU A 122 -0.22 21.81 10.54
CA LEU A 122 -1.42 21.35 11.26
C LEU A 122 -2.35 20.43 10.43
N LYS A 123 -1.88 19.90 9.32
CA LYS A 123 -2.60 18.91 8.53
C LYS A 123 -1.90 17.56 8.60
N VAL A 124 -2.69 16.52 8.75
CA VAL A 124 -2.20 15.15 8.64
C VAL A 124 -2.38 14.72 7.18
N GLN A 125 -1.31 14.23 6.56
CA GLN A 125 -1.32 13.70 5.21
C GLN A 125 -0.96 12.22 5.22
N GLY A 126 -1.53 11.46 4.28
CA GLY A 126 -1.21 10.05 4.10
C GLY A 126 -1.91 9.12 5.10
N ILE A 127 -3.00 9.57 5.74
CA ILE A 127 -3.77 8.74 6.69
C ILE A 127 -4.22 7.44 6.02
N ALA A 128 -4.86 7.53 4.86
CA ALA A 128 -5.38 6.34 4.17
C ALA A 128 -4.27 5.38 3.71
N LEU A 129 -3.10 5.89 3.32
CA LEU A 129 -1.94 5.07 3.03
C LEU A 129 -1.46 4.34 4.29
N ASN A 130 -1.40 5.03 5.44
CA ASN A 130 -1.01 4.44 6.71
C ASN A 130 -2.02 3.39 7.19
N GLU A 131 -3.32 3.69 7.17
CA GLU A 131 -4.38 2.73 7.54
C GLU A 131 -4.33 1.47 6.67
N GLY A 132 -4.17 1.63 5.35
CA GLY A 132 -4.00 0.50 4.43
C GLY A 132 -2.75 -0.33 4.72
N ALA A 133 -1.62 0.32 5.07
CA ALA A 133 -0.38 -0.37 5.44
C ALA A 133 -0.52 -1.13 6.76
N VAL A 134 -1.05 -0.48 7.81
CA VAL A 134 -1.29 -1.10 9.12
C VAL A 134 -2.22 -2.30 9.01
N GLN A 135 -3.32 -2.15 8.28
CA GLN A 135 -4.28 -3.24 8.11
C GLN A 135 -3.69 -4.39 7.27
N LEU A 136 -2.89 -4.10 6.24
CA LEU A 136 -2.18 -5.12 5.47
C LEU A 136 -1.21 -5.92 6.35
N MET A 137 -0.46 -5.24 7.21
CA MET A 137 0.46 -5.84 8.17
C MET A 137 -0.26 -6.66 9.23
N ALA A 138 -1.36 -6.14 9.78
CA ALA A 138 -2.20 -6.84 10.75
C ALA A 138 -2.76 -8.14 10.14
N SER A 139 -3.30 -8.08 8.94
CA SER A 139 -3.81 -9.23 8.20
C SER A 139 -2.73 -10.30 7.95
N LYS A 140 -1.52 -9.86 7.59
CA LYS A 140 -0.36 -10.74 7.39
C LYS A 140 0.06 -11.42 8.70
N ALA A 141 0.14 -10.67 9.80
CA ALA A 141 0.48 -11.19 11.12
C ALA A 141 -0.56 -12.20 11.65
N LEU A 142 -1.82 -11.98 11.32
CA LEU A 142 -2.92 -12.90 11.64
C LEU A 142 -3.00 -14.12 10.70
N GLY A 143 -2.11 -14.22 9.70
CA GLY A 143 -2.08 -15.31 8.74
C GLY A 143 -3.28 -15.32 7.78
N GLN A 144 -3.94 -14.20 7.58
CA GLN A 144 -5.07 -14.10 6.66
C GLN A 144 -4.60 -14.29 5.23
N LYS A 145 -5.27 -15.19 4.50
CA LYS A 145 -4.96 -15.46 3.10
C LYS A 145 -5.67 -14.46 2.19
N GLN A 146 -5.06 -14.23 1.03
CA GLN A 146 -5.69 -13.44 -0.01
C GLN A 146 -6.92 -14.18 -0.56
N GLU A 147 -8.03 -13.48 -0.66
CA GLU A 147 -9.27 -13.95 -1.28
C GLU A 147 -9.87 -12.86 -2.18
N ILE A 148 -10.69 -13.27 -3.14
CA ILE A 148 -11.43 -12.31 -3.99
C ILE A 148 -12.72 -11.95 -3.28
N VAL A 149 -12.88 -10.67 -2.99
CA VAL A 149 -14.09 -10.13 -2.36
C VAL A 149 -14.84 -9.21 -3.31
N LYS A 150 -16.16 -9.16 -3.15
CA LYS A 150 -17.00 -8.17 -3.83
C LYS A 150 -17.35 -7.05 -2.86
N TYR A 151 -16.74 -5.88 -3.05
CA TYR A 151 -16.89 -4.74 -2.16
C TYR A 151 -17.33 -3.49 -2.94
N TYR A 152 -18.50 -2.97 -2.61
CA TYR A 152 -19.16 -1.84 -3.31
C TYR A 152 -19.23 -1.99 -4.84
N GLY A 153 -19.40 -3.23 -5.34
CA GLY A 153 -19.46 -3.52 -6.76
C GLY A 153 -18.11 -3.65 -7.47
N ILE A 154 -17.02 -3.66 -6.71
CA ILE A 154 -15.66 -3.94 -7.16
C ILE A 154 -15.31 -5.37 -6.73
N SER A 155 -14.88 -6.23 -7.65
CA SER A 155 -14.25 -7.51 -7.30
C SER A 155 -12.74 -7.30 -7.21
N LEU A 156 -12.15 -7.56 -6.06
CA LEU A 156 -10.73 -7.32 -5.82
C LEU A 156 -10.11 -8.39 -4.92
N PRO A 157 -8.86 -8.80 -5.15
CA PRO A 157 -8.12 -9.67 -4.25
C PRO A 157 -7.63 -8.88 -3.04
N THR A 158 -7.87 -9.39 -1.83
CA THR A 158 -7.38 -8.80 -0.60
C THR A 158 -7.18 -9.85 0.48
N ASN A 159 -6.26 -9.60 1.40
CA ASN A 159 -6.12 -10.36 2.64
C ASN A 159 -6.90 -9.73 3.81
N SER A 160 -7.64 -8.65 3.56
CA SER A 160 -8.46 -7.96 4.55
C SER A 160 -9.88 -7.73 4.04
N PRO A 161 -10.73 -8.77 4.01
CA PRO A 161 -12.06 -8.68 3.40
C PRO A 161 -13.02 -7.75 4.14
N ASN A 162 -12.84 -7.58 5.45
CA ASN A 162 -13.78 -6.88 6.31
C ASN A 162 -13.33 -5.45 6.68
N TYR A 163 -12.02 -5.15 6.59
CA TYR A 163 -11.47 -3.87 7.02
C TYR A 163 -10.58 -3.29 5.93
N TYR A 164 -10.95 -2.12 5.43
CA TYR A 164 -10.22 -1.37 4.39
C TYR A 164 -9.84 -2.21 3.15
N PRO A 165 -10.71 -3.07 2.59
CA PRO A 165 -10.31 -4.00 1.51
C PRO A 165 -9.74 -3.28 0.28
N ILE A 166 -10.28 -2.11 -0.08
CA ILE A 166 -9.80 -1.28 -1.19
C ILE A 166 -8.42 -0.71 -0.88
N LEU A 167 -8.23 -0.14 0.31
CA LEU A 167 -6.94 0.44 0.70
C LEU A 167 -5.86 -0.64 0.77
N CYS A 168 -6.17 -1.79 1.39
CA CYS A 168 -5.24 -2.93 1.45
C CYS A 168 -4.82 -3.42 0.05
N ASN A 169 -5.77 -3.53 -0.88
CA ASN A 169 -5.46 -3.94 -2.24
C ASN A 169 -4.56 -2.92 -2.96
N LEU A 170 -4.88 -1.62 -2.90
CA LEU A 170 -4.08 -0.58 -3.56
C LEU A 170 -2.69 -0.42 -2.92
N VAL A 171 -2.60 -0.46 -1.59
CA VAL A 171 -1.32 -0.39 -0.86
C VAL A 171 -0.46 -1.64 -1.15
N SER A 172 -1.07 -2.83 -1.26
CA SER A 172 -0.34 -4.03 -1.65
C SER A 172 0.23 -3.94 -3.07
N GLN A 173 -0.46 -3.28 -4.00
CA GLN A 173 0.06 -3.02 -5.34
C GLN A 173 1.22 -2.03 -5.32
N MET A 174 1.18 -0.99 -4.47
CA MET A 174 2.31 -0.10 -4.27
C MET A 174 3.51 -0.85 -3.64
N ALA A 175 3.25 -1.71 -2.66
CA ALA A 175 4.27 -2.55 -2.02
C ALA A 175 4.88 -3.56 -3.00
N TYR A 176 4.09 -4.12 -3.93
CA TYR A 176 4.61 -4.98 -4.99
C TYR A 176 5.66 -4.27 -5.86
N VAL A 177 5.47 -2.99 -6.12
CA VAL A 177 6.38 -2.17 -6.95
C VAL A 177 7.68 -1.84 -6.22
N VAL A 178 7.59 -1.54 -4.93
CA VAL A 178 8.73 -1.02 -4.12
C VAL A 178 9.45 -2.12 -3.34
N GLY A 179 8.73 -3.19 -3.01
CA GLY A 179 9.11 -4.23 -2.05
C GLY A 179 8.32 -4.09 -0.74
N GLU A 180 7.71 -5.19 -0.29
CA GLU A 180 6.91 -5.22 0.95
C GLU A 180 7.72 -4.83 2.18
N GLU A 181 8.99 -5.26 2.24
CA GLU A 181 9.90 -4.93 3.33
C GLU A 181 10.07 -3.42 3.52
N ASN A 182 10.13 -2.65 2.44
CA ASN A 182 10.23 -1.18 2.53
C ASN A 182 8.96 -0.54 3.08
N LEU A 183 7.77 -1.14 2.79
CA LEU A 183 6.51 -0.70 3.39
C LEU A 183 6.51 -0.97 4.89
N PHE A 184 6.92 -2.17 5.32
CA PHE A 184 6.93 -2.56 6.72
C PHE A 184 7.92 -1.74 7.53
N ASP A 185 9.16 -1.59 7.04
CA ASP A 185 10.19 -0.76 7.66
C ASP A 185 9.70 0.67 7.85
N SER A 186 9.17 1.26 6.77
CA SER A 186 8.69 2.64 6.83
C SER A 186 7.50 2.82 7.76
N THR A 187 6.63 1.79 7.87
CA THR A 187 5.48 1.84 8.76
C THR A 187 5.90 1.72 10.22
N PHE A 188 6.76 0.73 10.58
CA PHE A 188 7.19 0.55 11.96
C PHE A 188 8.14 1.65 12.46
N TYR A 189 9.05 2.11 11.62
CA TYR A 189 10.07 3.09 12.03
C TYR A 189 9.72 4.54 11.67
N GLY A 190 8.56 4.76 11.08
CA GLY A 190 8.09 6.10 10.73
C GLY A 190 9.06 6.82 9.78
N THR A 191 9.56 6.16 8.73
CA THR A 191 10.47 6.75 7.76
C THR A 191 9.76 7.05 6.43
N ASP A 192 10.38 7.86 5.57
CA ASP A 192 9.85 8.14 4.23
C ASP A 192 10.41 7.20 3.15
N LEU A 193 11.23 6.20 3.51
CA LEU A 193 11.92 5.32 2.57
C LEU A 193 10.98 4.69 1.54
N PHE A 194 9.81 4.20 1.96
CA PHE A 194 8.81 3.63 1.04
C PHE A 194 8.32 4.67 0.02
N LYS A 195 8.01 5.87 0.48
CA LYS A 195 7.51 6.96 -0.37
C LYS A 195 8.60 7.47 -1.33
N GLU A 196 9.82 7.59 -0.84
CA GLU A 196 11.00 7.98 -1.64
C GLU A 196 11.25 6.96 -2.75
N ARG A 197 11.33 5.66 -2.40
CA ARG A 197 11.51 4.59 -3.40
C ARG A 197 10.36 4.51 -4.40
N PHE A 198 9.11 4.69 -3.94
CA PHE A 198 7.99 4.75 -4.86
C PHE A 198 8.11 5.96 -5.81
N SER A 199 8.52 7.12 -5.30
CA SER A 199 8.76 8.31 -6.12
C SER A 199 9.87 8.13 -7.15
N ASP A 200 10.95 7.44 -6.78
CA ASP A 200 12.06 7.13 -7.70
C ASP A 200 11.65 6.18 -8.83
N LEU A 201 10.76 5.25 -8.53
CA LEU A 201 10.28 4.25 -9.49
C LEU A 201 9.14 4.74 -10.37
N CYS A 202 8.24 5.57 -9.83
CA CYS A 202 6.97 5.96 -10.43
C CYS A 202 6.85 7.48 -10.70
N GLY A 203 7.71 8.29 -10.07
CA GLY A 203 7.66 9.74 -10.09
C GLY A 203 6.88 10.34 -8.91
N PHE A 204 7.38 11.44 -8.37
CA PHE A 204 6.79 12.16 -7.22
C PHE A 204 5.33 12.57 -7.46
N ASN A 205 5.01 13.07 -8.65
CA ASN A 205 3.64 13.47 -9.00
C ASN A 205 2.65 12.29 -8.96
N ALA A 206 3.11 11.08 -9.30
CA ALA A 206 2.27 9.87 -9.21
C ALA A 206 1.98 9.54 -7.74
N LEU A 207 2.99 9.56 -6.87
CA LEU A 207 2.80 9.34 -5.43
C LEU A 207 1.78 10.30 -4.84
N VAL A 208 1.92 11.61 -5.08
CA VAL A 208 1.00 12.64 -4.56
C VAL A 208 -0.44 12.40 -5.03
N LYS A 209 -0.63 12.08 -6.31
CA LYS A 209 -1.96 11.78 -6.86
C LYS A 209 -2.56 10.52 -6.22
N ILE A 210 -1.76 9.47 -6.04
CA ILE A 210 -2.20 8.21 -5.41
C ILE A 210 -2.61 8.47 -3.95
N GLN A 211 -1.77 9.14 -3.16
CA GLN A 211 -2.10 9.48 -1.76
C GLN A 211 -3.41 10.27 -1.66
N ASN A 212 -3.58 11.29 -2.49
CA ASN A 212 -4.81 12.07 -2.55
C ASN A 212 -6.04 11.23 -2.94
N SER A 213 -5.86 10.22 -3.79
CA SER A 213 -6.94 9.30 -4.18
C SER A 213 -7.28 8.35 -3.05
N LEU A 214 -6.30 7.78 -2.34
CA LEU A 214 -6.50 6.94 -1.16
C LEU A 214 -7.27 7.70 -0.07
N ASP A 215 -6.89 8.94 0.25
CA ASP A 215 -7.60 9.77 1.23
C ASP A 215 -9.04 10.09 0.79
N LYS A 216 -9.30 10.26 -0.51
CA LYS A 216 -10.67 10.43 -1.03
C LYS A 216 -11.47 9.13 -0.94
N ILE A 217 -10.87 7.99 -1.23
CA ILE A 217 -11.49 6.67 -1.09
C ILE A 217 -11.95 6.49 0.35
N MET A 218 -11.07 6.63 1.33
CA MET A 218 -11.38 6.50 2.75
C MET A 218 -12.53 7.43 3.17
N LYS A 219 -12.50 8.71 2.79
CA LYS A 219 -13.58 9.67 3.09
C LYS A 219 -14.91 9.30 2.46
N ILE A 220 -14.90 8.66 1.28
CA ILE A 220 -16.14 8.19 0.64
C ILE A 220 -16.68 6.98 1.38
N GLU A 221 -15.84 6.02 1.78
CA GLU A 221 -16.24 4.86 2.57
C GLU A 221 -16.87 5.28 3.90
N GLU A 222 -16.22 6.16 4.67
CA GLU A 222 -16.79 6.72 5.90
C GLU A 222 -18.17 7.38 5.67
N LYS A 223 -18.31 8.10 4.56
CA LYS A 223 -19.57 8.76 4.24
C LYS A 223 -20.67 7.77 3.86
N ILE A 224 -20.33 6.68 3.17
CA ILE A 224 -21.28 5.60 2.86
C ILE A 224 -21.74 4.93 4.16
N ILE A 225 -20.79 4.62 5.08
CA ILE A 225 -21.09 4.04 6.38
C ILE A 225 -22.06 4.92 7.16
N LYS A 226 -21.75 6.21 7.33
CA LYS A 226 -22.61 7.20 8.02
C LYS A 226 -24.01 7.32 7.40
N LEU A 227 -24.11 7.22 6.08
CA LEU A 227 -25.42 7.27 5.40
C LEU A 227 -26.23 5.99 5.57
N ASN A 228 -25.56 4.82 5.57
CA ASN A 228 -26.22 3.54 5.87
C ASN A 228 -26.76 3.52 7.31
N GLN A 229 -25.97 3.98 8.28
CA GLN A 229 -26.41 4.12 9.68
C GLN A 229 -27.65 5.01 9.79
N LYS A 230 -27.63 6.16 9.09
CA LYS A 230 -28.78 7.06 9.09
C LYS A 230 -30.04 6.44 8.50
N LEU A 231 -29.92 5.52 7.54
CA LEU A 231 -31.07 4.77 7.02
C LEU A 231 -31.66 3.84 8.07
N VAL A 232 -30.80 3.23 8.90
CA VAL A 232 -31.24 2.27 9.93
C VAL A 232 -31.76 3.00 11.18
N SER A 233 -30.98 3.97 11.74
CA SER A 233 -31.30 4.64 13.00
C SER A 233 -32.53 5.55 12.95
N ASP A 234 -32.70 6.28 11.85
CA ASP A 234 -33.81 7.26 11.72
C ASP A 234 -35.13 6.64 11.27
N ASN A 235 -35.24 5.30 11.14
CA ASN A 235 -36.39 4.63 10.52
C ASN A 235 -36.87 5.38 9.26
N CYS A 236 -35.89 5.78 8.42
CA CYS A 236 -36.16 6.62 7.25
C CYS A 236 -37.05 5.88 6.27
N GLU A 237 -38.26 6.39 6.02
CA GLU A 237 -39.22 5.83 5.08
C GLU A 237 -39.49 6.81 3.90
N GLY A 238 -40.06 6.27 2.83
CA GLY A 238 -40.54 7.03 1.69
C GLY A 238 -39.45 7.82 0.96
N MET A 239 -39.76 9.06 0.59
CA MET A 239 -38.89 9.90 -0.24
C MET A 239 -37.54 10.23 0.43
N LYS A 240 -37.47 10.26 1.76
CA LYS A 240 -36.20 10.55 2.48
C LYS A 240 -35.23 9.37 2.35
N ALA A 241 -35.71 8.14 2.56
CA ALA A 241 -34.93 6.92 2.37
C ALA A 241 -34.42 6.80 0.92
N GLN A 242 -35.28 7.06 -0.05
CA GLN A 242 -34.92 7.02 -1.48
C GLN A 242 -33.81 8.04 -1.81
N LYS A 243 -33.86 9.27 -1.28
CA LYS A 243 -32.81 10.27 -1.48
C LYS A 243 -31.47 9.83 -0.90
N ILE A 244 -31.45 9.20 0.28
CA ILE A 244 -30.24 8.68 0.90
C ILE A 244 -29.69 7.50 0.10
N ALA A 245 -30.53 6.55 -0.31
CA ALA A 245 -30.15 5.41 -1.13
C ALA A 245 -29.53 5.85 -2.48
N ASN A 246 -30.12 6.81 -3.16
CA ASN A 246 -29.58 7.37 -4.39
C ASN A 246 -28.22 8.05 -4.17
N LYS A 247 -28.02 8.69 -3.01
CA LYS A 247 -26.72 9.29 -2.67
C LYS A 247 -25.66 8.24 -2.39
N ILE A 248 -26.02 7.14 -1.72
CA ILE A 248 -25.11 6.00 -1.48
C ILE A 248 -24.70 5.39 -2.81
N THR A 249 -25.63 5.16 -3.75
CA THR A 249 -25.33 4.63 -5.08
C THR A 249 -24.30 5.50 -5.81
N LYS A 250 -24.55 6.81 -5.88
CA LYS A 250 -23.60 7.76 -6.50
C LYS A 250 -22.21 7.75 -5.84
N LEU A 251 -22.14 7.56 -4.51
CA LEU A 251 -20.88 7.45 -3.81
C LEU A 251 -20.15 6.14 -4.10
N LYS A 252 -20.88 5.02 -4.23
CA LYS A 252 -20.32 3.72 -4.64
C LYS A 252 -19.76 3.78 -6.07
N ASP A 253 -20.48 4.40 -7.01
CA ASP A 253 -19.98 4.61 -8.38
C ASP A 253 -18.69 5.43 -8.38
N LYS A 254 -18.68 6.55 -7.65
CA LYS A 254 -17.48 7.39 -7.51
C LYS A 254 -16.31 6.65 -6.84
N LEU A 255 -16.59 5.79 -5.87
CA LEU A 255 -15.58 4.96 -5.20
C LEU A 255 -14.95 3.98 -6.20
N LYS A 256 -15.80 3.34 -7.00
CA LYS A 256 -15.37 2.42 -8.06
C LYS A 256 -14.47 3.11 -9.08
N ASP A 257 -14.87 4.29 -9.58
CA ASP A 257 -14.05 5.07 -10.51
C ASP A 257 -12.70 5.44 -9.91
N LEU A 258 -12.69 5.91 -8.66
CA LEU A 258 -11.43 6.27 -7.97
C LEU A 258 -10.52 5.06 -7.76
N TYR A 259 -11.07 3.90 -7.45
CA TYR A 259 -10.30 2.67 -7.31
C TYR A 259 -9.56 2.34 -8.61
N PHE A 260 -10.28 2.27 -9.74
CA PHE A 260 -9.67 1.95 -11.03
C PHE A 260 -8.67 3.01 -11.50
N ILE A 261 -9.00 4.30 -11.36
CA ILE A 261 -8.07 5.39 -11.68
C ILE A 261 -6.78 5.29 -10.84
N THR A 262 -6.90 4.93 -9.56
CA THR A 262 -5.74 4.82 -8.68
C THR A 262 -4.88 3.60 -9.04
N GLN A 263 -5.52 2.47 -9.33
CA GLN A 263 -4.84 1.26 -9.80
C GLN A 263 -4.13 1.52 -11.13
N ASP A 264 -4.82 2.15 -12.10
CA ASP A 264 -4.24 2.53 -13.39
C ASP A 264 -3.01 3.41 -13.20
N LEU A 265 -3.08 4.36 -12.28
CA LEU A 265 -1.98 5.25 -12.00
C LEU A 265 -0.76 4.52 -11.38
N ILE A 266 -0.99 3.53 -10.52
CA ILE A 266 0.09 2.72 -9.92
C ILE A 266 0.86 1.98 -11.01
N TYR A 267 0.18 1.16 -11.81
CA TYR A 267 0.87 0.32 -12.78
C TYR A 267 1.42 1.11 -13.99
N THR A 268 0.67 2.12 -14.48
CA THR A 268 1.14 2.89 -15.63
C THR A 268 2.36 3.73 -15.29
N SER A 269 2.40 4.38 -14.10
CA SER A 269 3.55 5.16 -13.69
C SER A 269 4.80 4.29 -13.55
N TYR A 270 4.68 3.12 -12.97
CA TYR A 270 5.79 2.18 -12.82
C TYR A 270 6.26 1.63 -14.16
N PHE A 271 5.38 0.95 -14.88
CA PHE A 271 5.77 0.23 -16.10
C PHE A 271 6.19 1.18 -17.23
N ASN A 272 5.59 2.37 -17.37
CA ASN A 272 6.07 3.34 -18.37
C ASN A 272 7.46 3.86 -18.04
N THR A 273 7.75 4.12 -16.76
CA THR A 273 9.10 4.52 -16.31
C THR A 273 10.13 3.40 -16.56
N GLN A 274 9.77 2.14 -16.28
CA GLN A 274 10.66 1.02 -16.54
C GLN A 274 10.85 0.77 -18.05
N PHE A 275 9.79 0.94 -18.86
CA PHE A 275 9.86 0.80 -20.31
C PHE A 275 10.86 1.78 -20.96
N SER A 276 10.90 3.02 -20.46
CA SER A 276 11.84 4.02 -20.96
C SER A 276 13.32 3.67 -20.71
N LYS A 277 13.59 2.80 -19.76
CA LYS A 277 14.94 2.35 -19.37
C LYS A 277 15.44 1.13 -20.16
N ILE A 278 14.60 0.51 -21.00
CA ILE A 278 14.96 -0.67 -21.80
C ILE A 278 15.97 -0.27 -22.88
N THR A 279 17.14 -0.91 -22.84
CA THR A 279 18.24 -0.68 -23.79
C THR A 279 18.74 -1.96 -24.43
N THR A 280 18.50 -3.11 -23.81
CA THR A 280 18.97 -4.44 -24.27
C THR A 280 17.82 -5.43 -24.41
N THR A 281 18.05 -6.55 -25.12
CA THR A 281 17.08 -7.66 -25.18
C THR A 281 16.85 -8.31 -23.82
N ALA A 282 17.87 -8.39 -22.96
CA ALA A 282 17.73 -8.89 -21.60
C ALA A 282 16.81 -8.00 -20.74
N ASP A 283 16.82 -6.67 -20.97
CA ASP A 283 15.89 -5.74 -20.30
C ASP A 283 14.45 -6.04 -20.74
N ILE A 284 14.22 -6.37 -22.02
CA ILE A 284 12.90 -6.73 -22.54
C ILE A 284 12.37 -7.97 -21.83
N ASP A 285 13.18 -9.02 -21.72
CA ASP A 285 12.78 -10.27 -21.06
C ASP A 285 12.48 -10.05 -19.58
N SER A 286 13.31 -9.27 -18.91
CA SER A 286 13.09 -8.86 -17.50
C SER A 286 11.82 -8.05 -17.33
N TYR A 287 11.51 -7.14 -18.26
CA TYR A 287 10.29 -6.35 -18.24
C TYR A 287 9.04 -7.21 -18.48
N ARG A 288 9.07 -8.12 -19.51
CA ARG A 288 7.99 -9.07 -19.77
C ARG A 288 7.66 -9.90 -18.54
N PHE A 289 8.69 -10.43 -17.90
CA PHE A 289 8.54 -11.24 -16.68
C PHE A 289 7.87 -10.45 -15.56
N ARG A 290 8.30 -9.21 -15.30
CA ARG A 290 7.70 -8.35 -14.27
C ARG A 290 6.25 -7.98 -14.59
N LEU A 291 5.95 -7.66 -15.84
CA LEU A 291 4.60 -7.33 -16.29
C LEU A 291 3.65 -8.53 -16.16
N TYR A 292 4.12 -9.72 -16.52
CA TYR A 292 3.38 -10.98 -16.36
C TYR A 292 3.12 -11.31 -14.88
N ASN A 293 4.12 -11.19 -14.03
CA ASN A 293 3.97 -11.42 -12.60
C ASN A 293 3.01 -10.43 -11.96
N TYR A 294 3.06 -9.17 -12.35
CA TYR A 294 2.10 -8.17 -11.87
C TYR A 294 0.66 -8.50 -12.30
N LYS A 295 0.46 -8.97 -13.54
CA LYS A 295 -0.84 -9.45 -14.01
C LYS A 295 -1.40 -10.56 -13.10
N ASN A 296 -0.55 -11.52 -12.74
CA ASN A 296 -0.95 -12.61 -11.84
C ASN A 296 -1.23 -12.10 -10.42
N PHE A 297 -0.42 -11.15 -9.94
CA PHE A 297 -0.57 -10.58 -8.60
C PHE A 297 -1.89 -9.81 -8.41
N ILE A 298 -2.27 -8.96 -9.38
CA ILE A 298 -3.54 -8.22 -9.27
C ILE A 298 -4.77 -9.11 -9.49
N GLY A 299 -4.59 -10.34 -9.95
CA GLY A 299 -5.66 -11.29 -10.27
C GLY A 299 -6.46 -10.86 -11.51
N ILE A 300 -6.90 -11.82 -12.31
CA ILE A 300 -7.78 -11.55 -13.45
C ILE A 300 -9.21 -11.66 -12.94
N THR A 301 -9.85 -10.54 -12.64
CA THR A 301 -11.30 -10.49 -12.46
C THR A 301 -11.93 -9.82 -13.67
N GLU A 302 -13.20 -10.10 -13.93
CA GLU A 302 -13.95 -9.56 -15.08
C GLU A 302 -13.93 -8.01 -15.18
N ASN A 303 -13.55 -7.33 -14.10
CA ASN A 303 -13.51 -5.88 -14.01
C ASN A 303 -12.15 -5.23 -14.36
N TYR A 304 -11.14 -6.00 -14.77
CA TYR A 304 -9.79 -5.49 -15.09
C TYR A 304 -9.56 -5.27 -16.59
N SER A 305 -10.57 -4.85 -17.33
CA SER A 305 -10.42 -4.59 -18.77
C SER A 305 -9.26 -3.63 -19.07
N ASN A 306 -9.15 -2.53 -18.32
CA ASN A 306 -8.10 -1.52 -18.53
C ASN A 306 -6.69 -2.08 -18.43
N PHE A 307 -6.40 -2.93 -17.42
CA PHE A 307 -5.09 -3.54 -17.31
C PHE A 307 -4.83 -4.58 -18.41
N ASN A 308 -5.83 -5.34 -18.84
CA ASN A 308 -5.66 -6.29 -19.93
C ASN A 308 -5.30 -5.57 -21.24
N ASP A 309 -5.98 -4.48 -21.55
CA ASP A 309 -5.68 -3.64 -22.72
C ASP A 309 -4.27 -3.04 -22.61
N TYR A 310 -3.92 -2.52 -21.43
CA TYR A 310 -2.58 -2.01 -21.15
C TYR A 310 -1.51 -3.11 -21.35
N TYR A 311 -1.75 -4.31 -20.82
CA TYR A 311 -0.86 -5.45 -20.94
C TYR A 311 -0.62 -5.83 -22.40
N ILE A 312 -1.69 -5.98 -23.20
CA ILE A 312 -1.61 -6.31 -24.62
C ILE A 312 -0.83 -5.24 -25.38
N ASN A 313 -1.16 -3.97 -25.18
CA ASN A 313 -0.47 -2.87 -25.85
C ASN A 313 1.03 -2.83 -25.48
N LYS A 314 1.37 -3.09 -24.21
CA LYS A 314 2.79 -3.14 -23.78
C LYS A 314 3.54 -4.34 -24.35
N MET A 315 2.89 -5.47 -24.58
CA MET A 315 3.51 -6.60 -25.26
C MET A 315 3.85 -6.25 -26.72
N ILE A 316 2.95 -5.56 -27.42
CA ILE A 316 3.19 -5.05 -28.78
C ILE A 316 4.35 -4.04 -28.79
N ASP A 317 4.35 -3.08 -27.84
CA ASP A 317 5.42 -2.09 -27.69
C ASP A 317 6.79 -2.77 -27.47
N LEU A 318 6.83 -3.87 -26.69
CA LEU A 318 8.04 -4.64 -26.43
C LEU A 318 8.55 -5.37 -27.67
N ASP A 319 7.66 -5.92 -28.48
CA ASP A 319 8.04 -6.58 -29.74
C ASP A 319 8.65 -5.56 -30.72
N ASN A 320 8.03 -4.39 -30.88
CA ASN A 320 8.58 -3.29 -31.68
C ASN A 320 9.95 -2.82 -31.14
N LYS A 321 10.10 -2.74 -29.82
CA LYS A 321 11.36 -2.35 -29.17
C LYS A 321 12.46 -3.38 -29.41
N TYR A 322 12.10 -4.68 -29.34
CA TYR A 322 13.02 -5.79 -29.62
C TYR A 322 13.56 -5.69 -31.03
N GLU A 323 12.69 -5.54 -32.05
CA GLU A 323 13.10 -5.38 -33.44
C GLU A 323 14.03 -4.18 -33.64
N SER A 324 13.71 -3.04 -33.00
CA SER A 324 14.55 -1.85 -33.06
C SER A 324 15.96 -2.07 -32.49
N ILE A 325 16.08 -2.78 -31.35
CA ILE A 325 17.37 -3.11 -30.74
C ILE A 325 18.16 -4.07 -31.63
N MET A 326 17.52 -5.11 -32.17
CA MET A 326 18.17 -6.07 -33.06
C MET A 326 18.69 -5.43 -34.33
N ASN A 327 17.87 -4.58 -34.96
CA ASN A 327 18.28 -3.85 -36.17
C ASN A 327 19.46 -2.89 -35.90
N SER A 328 19.44 -2.19 -34.78
CA SER A 328 20.53 -1.30 -34.37
C SER A 328 21.83 -2.07 -34.14
N THR A 329 21.75 -3.25 -33.51
CA THR A 329 22.89 -4.12 -33.26
C THR A 329 23.46 -4.69 -34.57
N ALA A 330 22.61 -5.09 -35.50
CA ALA A 330 23.02 -5.60 -36.82
C ALA A 330 23.76 -4.51 -37.61
N ILE A 331 23.26 -3.27 -37.63
CA ILE A 331 23.91 -2.11 -38.28
C ILE A 331 25.26 -1.82 -37.62
N ALA A 332 25.37 -1.87 -36.31
CA ALA A 332 26.63 -1.65 -35.60
C ALA A 332 27.67 -2.71 -35.93
N VAL A 333 27.29 -3.99 -36.03
CA VAL A 333 28.17 -5.11 -36.42
C VAL A 333 28.66 -4.93 -37.86
N VAL A 334 27.79 -4.55 -38.79
CA VAL A 334 28.17 -4.28 -40.18
C VAL A 334 29.13 -3.12 -40.29
N ASN A 335 28.91 -2.04 -39.55
CA ASN A 335 29.79 -0.88 -39.56
C ASN A 335 31.15 -1.17 -38.93
N THR A 336 31.22 -1.88 -37.81
CA THR A 336 32.49 -2.28 -37.19
C THR A 336 33.27 -3.23 -38.10
N SER A 337 32.62 -4.14 -38.82
CA SER A 337 33.29 -5.01 -39.79
C SER A 337 33.87 -4.23 -40.98
N LYS A 338 33.16 -3.20 -41.50
CA LYS A 338 33.66 -2.34 -42.55
C LYS A 338 34.85 -1.49 -42.09
N VAL A 339 34.82 -0.99 -40.88
CA VAL A 339 35.93 -0.24 -40.27
C VAL A 339 37.15 -1.15 -40.07
N ALA A 340 36.95 -2.39 -39.57
CA ALA A 340 38.02 -3.35 -39.39
C ALA A 340 38.67 -3.74 -40.76
N VAL A 341 37.85 -3.91 -41.81
CA VAL A 341 38.35 -4.15 -43.18
C VAL A 341 39.12 -2.95 -43.68
N PHE A 342 38.64 -1.72 -43.45
CA PHE A 342 39.35 -0.46 -43.81
C PHE A 342 40.70 -0.37 -43.15
N PHE A 343 40.80 -0.60 -41.83
CA PHE A 343 42.07 -0.56 -41.10
C PHE A 343 43.05 -1.68 -41.55
N ARG A 344 42.56 -2.89 -41.88
CA ARG A 344 43.40 -3.94 -42.46
C ARG A 344 44.00 -3.52 -43.79
N LYS A 345 43.19 -2.91 -44.70
CA LYS A 345 43.64 -2.41 -45.97
C LYS A 345 44.67 -1.27 -45.79
N LEU A 346 44.43 -0.36 -44.87
CA LEU A 346 45.34 0.73 -44.54
C LEU A 346 46.69 0.23 -44.03
N LYS A 347 46.66 -0.76 -43.14
CA LYS A 347 47.86 -1.40 -42.59
C LYS A 347 48.67 -2.07 -43.70
N ALA A 348 48.01 -2.80 -44.63
CA ALA A 348 48.65 -3.46 -45.75
C ALA A 348 49.34 -2.46 -46.69
N VAL A 349 48.70 -1.30 -46.96
CA VAL A 349 49.29 -0.22 -47.78
C VAL A 349 50.49 0.43 -47.11
N LEU A 350 50.42 0.63 -45.81
CA LEU A 350 51.53 1.22 -45.02
C LEU A 350 52.73 0.28 -44.92
N THR A 351 52.50 -1.01 -44.76
CA THR A 351 53.58 -2.03 -44.75
C THR A 351 54.24 -2.16 -46.13
N ALA A 352 53.48 -2.16 -47.24
CA ALA A 352 54.02 -2.18 -48.58
C ALA A 352 54.86 -0.95 -48.92
N LYS A 353 54.51 0.24 -48.42
CA LYS A 353 55.32 1.48 -48.60
C LYS A 353 56.63 1.43 -47.81
N VAL A 354 56.69 0.77 -46.68
CA VAL A 354 57.92 0.64 -45.89
C VAL A 354 58.92 -0.29 -46.59
N GLU A 355 58.46 -1.38 -47.24
CA GLU A 355 59.27 -2.29 -48.00
C GLU A 355 59.82 -1.69 -49.30
N ILE A 356 59.16 -0.77 -49.91
CA ILE A 356 59.62 -0.05 -51.13
C ILE A 356 60.70 1.01 -50.78
N ASN A 357 60.69 1.60 -49.59
CA ASN A 357 61.72 2.58 -49.19
C ASN A 357 62.91 1.96 -48.51
N SER A 358 62.99 0.66 -48.34
CA SER A 358 64.13 -0.09 -47.75
C SER A 358 64.97 -0.84 -48.78
N LYS A 359 64.71 -0.67 -50.09
CA LYS A 359 65.54 -1.09 -51.21
C LYS A 359 66.17 0.12 -51.87
#